data_ab607a13ffb4139903efed0f32043f3f
#
_entry.id   ab607a13ffb4139903efed0f32043f3f
#
_cell.length_a   1.000
_cell.length_b   1.000
_cell.length_c   1.000
_cell.angle_alpha   90.00
_cell.angle_beta   90.00
_cell.angle_gamma   90.00
#
_symmetry.space_group_name_H-M   'P 1'
#
loop_
_entity.id
_entity.type
_entity.pdbx_description
1 polymer ?
#
loop_
_entity_poly.entity_id
_entity_poly.type
_entity_poly.pdbx_seq_one_letter_code
_entity_poly.pdbx_strand_id
1 'polypeptide(L)'
;MKAAVERQPSTITVHVPLRFTTRGNTKRIVSEATGAASPARFESALIKALARSHRWQRLIESGEYDSITELATAEKVNQSYACRLLRLTLLRPELVTAILDGKLNPTPTVNELMKPFPHLWAEQARVFVP
;
A
#
# COMPACT_ATOMS: atom_id res chain seq x y z
N MET A 1 -5.31 26.89 33.97
CA MET A 1 -4.42 26.94 33.35
C MET A 1 -4.44 26.45 32.09
N LYS A 2 -3.93 26.74 31.27
CA LYS A 2 -4.06 26.38 30.11
C LYS A 2 -3.24 25.38 29.71
N ALA A 3 -3.82 24.39 29.31
CA ALA A 3 -3.13 23.44 28.57
C ALA A 3 -2.33 24.18 27.55
N ALA A 4 -1.10 24.17 27.74
CA ALA A 4 -0.22 24.60 26.70
C ALA A 4 -0.54 23.75 25.50
N VAL A 5 -1.27 24.28 24.60
CA VAL A 5 -1.41 23.69 23.32
C VAL A 5 -0.04 23.74 22.70
N GLU A 6 0.72 22.69 22.91
CA GLU A 6 1.87 22.51 22.12
C GLU A 6 1.38 22.35 20.71
N ARG A 7 1.48 23.44 20.01
CA ARG A 7 1.24 23.42 18.61
C ARG A 7 2.38 22.73 17.95
N GLN A 8 2.24 21.45 17.84
CA GLN A 8 2.99 20.74 16.84
C GLN A 8 2.21 20.90 15.54
N PRO A 9 2.65 21.77 14.65
CA PRO A 9 1.82 22.22 13.55
C PRO A 9 1.55 21.18 12.47
N SER A 10 2.08 19.98 12.62
CA SER A 10 1.94 18.94 11.60
C SER A 10 1.39 17.64 12.12
N THR A 11 0.95 17.57 13.35
CA THR A 11 0.44 16.33 13.92
C THR A 11 -1.05 16.43 14.20
N ILE A 12 -1.82 15.64 13.49
CA ILE A 12 -3.23 15.47 13.76
C ILE A 12 -3.39 14.11 14.43
N THR A 13 -3.83 14.12 15.67
CA THR A 13 -4.11 12.87 16.39
C THR A 13 -5.58 12.53 16.24
N VAL A 14 -5.82 11.42 15.54
CA VAL A 14 -7.18 10.89 15.39
C VAL A 14 -7.28 9.65 16.25
N HIS A 15 -8.23 9.69 17.19
CA HIS A 15 -8.52 8.53 18.02
C HIS A 15 -9.50 7.63 17.29
N VAL A 16 -9.04 6.46 16.86
CA VAL A 16 -9.87 5.48 16.20
C VAL A 16 -10.06 4.30 17.14
N PRO A 17 -11.28 4.01 17.60
CA PRO A 17 -11.52 2.84 18.43
C PRO A 17 -11.32 1.57 17.58
N LEU A 18 -10.36 0.77 17.98
CA LEU A 18 -10.03 -0.48 17.31
C LEU A 18 -10.16 -1.62 18.30
N ARG A 19 -10.69 -2.71 17.83
CA ARG A 19 -10.77 -3.93 18.61
C ARG A 19 -10.07 -5.06 17.86
N PHE A 20 -9.25 -5.81 18.58
CA PHE A 20 -8.59 -6.97 18.01
C PHE A 20 -9.47 -8.19 18.17
N THR A 21 -9.77 -8.86 17.07
CA THR A 21 -10.46 -10.14 17.11
C THR A 21 -9.52 -11.21 16.55
N THR A 22 -9.53 -12.37 17.21
CA THR A 22 -8.72 -13.50 16.78
C THR A 22 -9.66 -14.59 16.29
N ARG A 23 -9.45 -15.07 15.07
CA ARG A 23 -10.17 -16.20 14.55
C ARG A 23 -9.13 -17.21 14.06
N GLY A 24 -9.00 -18.31 14.79
CA GLY A 24 -7.91 -19.24 14.57
C GLY A 24 -6.57 -18.62 14.91
N ASN A 25 -5.62 -18.73 14.02
CA ASN A 25 -4.28 -18.16 14.22
C ASN A 25 -4.12 -16.74 13.62
N THR A 26 -5.19 -16.15 13.12
CA THR A 26 -5.12 -14.86 12.46
C THR A 26 -5.71 -13.77 13.33
N LYS A 27 -4.90 -12.79 13.68
CA LYS A 27 -5.37 -11.59 14.36
C LYS A 27 -5.95 -10.62 13.35
N ARG A 28 -7.16 -10.15 13.61
CA ARG A 28 -7.80 -9.15 12.78
C ARG A 28 -8.05 -7.90 13.61
N ILE A 29 -7.79 -6.75 13.03
CA ILE A 29 -8.12 -5.47 13.61
C ILE A 29 -9.49 -5.07 13.07
N VAL A 30 -10.44 -4.88 13.97
CA VAL A 30 -11.78 -4.44 13.59
C VAL A 30 -11.95 -3.03 14.06
N SER A 31 -12.20 -2.12 13.13
CA SER A 31 -12.58 -0.76 13.47
C SER A 31 -14.07 -0.73 13.82
N GLU A 32 -14.41 -0.15 14.95
CA GLU A 32 -15.79 0.04 15.34
C GLU A 32 -16.45 1.23 14.62
N ALA A 33 -15.70 1.92 13.79
CA ALA A 33 -16.27 2.97 12.97
C ALA A 33 -17.30 2.38 12.02
N THR A 34 -18.48 2.84 12.23
CA THR A 34 -19.71 2.42 11.62
C THR A 34 -19.71 2.00 10.16
N GLY A 35 -20.18 0.82 9.97
CA GLY A 35 -21.06 0.48 8.84
C GLY A 35 -20.46 0.22 7.47
N ALA A 36 -19.25 0.60 7.17
CA ALA A 36 -18.69 0.42 5.84
C ALA A 36 -17.36 -0.33 5.87
N ALA A 37 -17.31 -1.41 6.62
CA ALA A 37 -16.04 -2.02 6.98
C ALA A 37 -15.41 -2.90 5.89
N SER A 38 -16.09 -3.19 4.82
CA SER A 38 -15.61 -4.19 3.89
C SER A 38 -14.67 -3.70 2.79
N PRO A 39 -14.96 -2.63 2.07
CA PRO A 39 -14.06 -2.17 1.00
C PRO A 39 -12.73 -1.67 1.52
N ALA A 40 -12.73 -0.98 2.65
CA ALA A 40 -11.56 -0.32 3.20
C ALA A 40 -10.39 -1.25 3.56
N ARG A 41 -10.65 -2.54 3.74
CA ARG A 41 -9.62 -3.49 4.14
C ARG A 41 -8.77 -3.98 2.97
N PHE A 42 -9.41 -4.26 1.86
CA PHE A 42 -8.70 -4.68 0.67
C PHE A 42 -7.86 -3.53 0.10
N GLU A 43 -8.43 -2.35 0.15
CA GLU A 43 -7.75 -1.12 -0.23
C GLU A 43 -6.51 -0.87 0.63
N SER A 44 -6.60 -1.12 1.93
CA SER A 44 -5.50 -0.91 2.85
C SER A 44 -4.27 -1.77 2.53
N ALA A 45 -4.46 -3.05 2.18
CA ALA A 45 -3.36 -3.92 1.80
C ALA A 45 -2.69 -3.44 0.51
N LEU A 46 -3.48 -3.03 -0.46
CA LEU A 46 -2.98 -2.52 -1.74
C LEU A 46 -2.26 -1.19 -1.57
N ILE A 47 -2.80 -0.28 -0.77
CA ILE A 47 -2.16 1.00 -0.46
C ILE A 47 -0.81 0.80 0.22
N LYS A 48 -0.73 -0.12 1.16
CA LYS A 48 0.53 -0.47 1.83
C LYS A 48 1.54 -1.04 0.86
N ALA A 49 1.11 -1.89 -0.06
CA ALA A 49 1.98 -2.47 -1.08
C ALA A 49 2.51 -1.38 -2.03
N LEU A 50 1.65 -0.47 -2.46
CA LEU A 50 2.06 0.66 -3.30
C LEU A 50 3.06 1.57 -2.58
N ALA A 51 2.78 1.93 -1.34
CA ALA A 51 3.66 2.77 -0.54
C ALA A 51 5.02 2.11 -0.34
N ARG A 52 5.04 0.81 -0.07
CA ARG A 52 6.28 0.05 0.11
C ARG A 52 7.08 -0.02 -1.18
N SER A 53 6.43 -0.24 -2.32
CA SER A 53 7.11 -0.31 -3.61
C SER A 53 7.80 1.00 -3.96
N HIS A 54 7.12 2.13 -3.76
CA HIS A 54 7.70 3.45 -4.02
C HIS A 54 8.82 3.79 -3.02
N ARG A 55 8.67 3.41 -1.77
CA ARG A 55 9.72 3.58 -0.77
C ARG A 55 10.98 2.79 -1.14
N TRP A 56 10.81 1.54 -1.51
CA TRP A 56 11.94 0.69 -1.91
C TRP A 56 12.64 1.21 -3.15
N GLN A 57 11.87 1.69 -4.11
CA GLN A 57 12.44 2.31 -5.30
C GLN A 57 13.32 3.50 -4.95
N ARG A 58 12.84 4.37 -4.07
CA ARG A 58 13.62 5.52 -3.61
C ARG A 58 14.90 5.12 -2.90
N LEU A 59 14.86 4.07 -2.09
CA LEU A 59 16.04 3.56 -1.39
C LEU A 59 17.11 3.05 -2.36
N ILE A 60 16.69 2.40 -3.44
CA ILE A 60 17.61 1.94 -4.48
C ILE A 60 18.16 3.13 -5.29
N GLU A 61 17.30 4.05 -5.69
CA GLU A 61 17.69 5.22 -6.46
C GLU A 61 18.62 6.16 -5.69
N SER A 62 18.44 6.28 -4.40
CA SER A 62 19.31 7.10 -3.54
C SER A 62 20.66 6.46 -3.25
N GLY A 63 20.85 5.19 -3.63
CA GLY A 63 22.10 4.46 -3.39
C GLY A 63 22.22 3.85 -2.00
N GLU A 64 21.15 3.86 -1.20
CA GLU A 64 21.17 3.23 0.12
C GLU A 64 21.30 1.72 0.02
N TYR A 65 20.72 1.13 -1.02
CA TYR A 65 20.93 -0.26 -1.41
C TYR A 65 21.40 -0.29 -2.86
N ASP A 66 22.46 -1.05 -3.10
CA ASP A 66 23.05 -1.12 -4.44
C ASP A 66 22.30 -2.07 -5.37
N SER A 67 21.49 -2.95 -4.82
CA SER A 67 20.77 -3.96 -5.59
C SER A 67 19.47 -4.37 -4.92
N ILE A 68 18.60 -5.01 -5.70
CA ILE A 68 17.37 -5.60 -5.18
C ILE A 68 17.68 -6.74 -4.18
N THR A 69 18.76 -7.48 -4.42
CA THR A 69 19.19 -8.55 -3.51
C THR A 69 19.53 -8.00 -2.14
N GLU A 70 20.26 -6.89 -2.09
CA GLU A 70 20.63 -6.23 -0.86
C GLU A 70 19.41 -5.68 -0.12
N LEU A 71 18.50 -5.05 -0.85
CA LEU A 71 17.23 -4.58 -0.34
C LEU A 71 16.42 -5.72 0.28
N ALA A 72 16.28 -6.83 -0.44
CA ALA A 72 15.52 -7.98 0.01
C ALA A 72 16.09 -8.57 1.30
N THR A 73 17.40 -8.65 1.39
CA THR A 73 18.09 -9.13 2.59
C THR A 73 17.83 -8.20 3.78
N ALA A 74 17.95 -6.89 3.58
CA ALA A 74 17.72 -5.90 4.63
C ALA A 74 16.27 -5.87 5.11
N GLU A 75 15.33 -5.99 4.21
CA GLU A 75 13.90 -5.99 4.53
C GLU A 75 13.36 -7.38 4.93
N LYS A 76 14.23 -8.38 4.91
CA LYS A 76 13.90 -9.77 5.29
C LYS A 76 12.77 -10.36 4.45
N VAL A 77 12.81 -10.12 3.16
CA VAL A 77 11.85 -10.66 2.21
C VAL A 77 12.57 -11.45 1.12
N ASN A 78 11.80 -12.27 0.41
CA ASN A 78 12.32 -13.00 -0.74
C ASN A 78 12.59 -12.05 -1.90
N GLN A 79 13.69 -12.27 -2.62
CA GLN A 79 14.06 -11.44 -3.77
C GLN A 79 12.99 -11.42 -4.86
N SER A 80 12.37 -12.55 -5.13
CA SER A 80 11.28 -12.63 -6.12
C SER A 80 10.09 -11.77 -5.72
N TYR A 81 9.75 -11.79 -4.43
CA TYR A 81 8.69 -10.93 -3.89
C TYR A 81 9.06 -9.45 -4.04
N ALA A 82 10.28 -9.10 -3.69
CA ALA A 82 10.76 -7.72 -3.83
C ALA A 82 10.70 -7.24 -5.28
N CYS A 83 11.10 -8.08 -6.23
CA CYS A 83 11.01 -7.75 -7.66
C CYS A 83 9.57 -7.53 -8.12
N ARG A 84 8.65 -8.38 -7.68
CA ARG A 84 7.24 -8.25 -8.04
C ARG A 84 6.64 -6.99 -7.44
N LEU A 85 6.96 -6.69 -6.19
CA LEU A 85 6.46 -5.51 -5.53
C LEU A 85 6.98 -4.24 -6.20
N LEU A 86 8.26 -4.20 -6.57
CA LEU A 86 8.87 -3.07 -7.24
C LEU A 86 8.22 -2.78 -8.61
N ARG A 87 7.66 -3.79 -9.26
CA ARG A 87 6.92 -3.57 -10.52
C ARG A 87 5.69 -2.70 -10.36
N LEU A 88 5.14 -2.59 -9.16
CA LEU A 88 4.00 -1.71 -8.90
C LEU A 88 4.32 -0.24 -9.16
N THR A 89 5.60 0.14 -9.12
CA THR A 89 6.03 1.50 -9.45
C THR A 89 5.85 1.83 -10.93
N LEU A 90 5.64 0.82 -11.78
CA LEU A 90 5.41 0.98 -13.21
C LEU A 90 3.94 1.22 -13.57
N LEU A 91 3.05 1.15 -12.60
CA LEU A 91 1.64 1.46 -12.82
C LEU A 91 1.46 2.92 -13.23
N ARG A 92 0.57 3.15 -14.18
CA ARG A 92 0.28 4.52 -14.63
C ARG A 92 -0.25 5.36 -13.46
N PRO A 93 0.11 6.65 -13.40
CA PRO A 93 -0.27 7.50 -12.27
C PRO A 93 -1.78 7.60 -12.04
N GLU A 94 -2.56 7.62 -13.12
CA GLU A 94 -4.01 7.70 -13.02
C GLU A 94 -4.61 6.47 -12.35
N LEU A 95 -4.03 5.29 -12.62
CA LEU A 95 -4.44 4.06 -11.97
C LEU A 95 -4.10 4.06 -10.48
N VAL A 96 -2.91 4.53 -10.13
CA VAL A 96 -2.50 4.67 -8.73
C VAL A 96 -3.43 5.62 -7.99
N THR A 97 -3.75 6.76 -8.59
CA THR A 97 -4.68 7.73 -8.02
C THR A 97 -6.07 7.13 -7.83
N ALA A 98 -6.57 6.39 -8.81
CA ALA A 98 -7.87 5.74 -8.73
C ALA A 98 -7.91 4.70 -7.59
N ILE A 99 -6.82 3.98 -7.38
CA ILE A 99 -6.71 3.03 -6.27
C ILE A 99 -6.72 3.76 -4.93
N LEU A 100 -5.94 4.83 -4.80
CA LEU A 100 -5.86 5.62 -3.57
C LEU A 100 -7.19 6.29 -3.23
N ASP A 101 -7.94 6.70 -4.25
CA ASP A 101 -9.25 7.35 -4.08
C ASP A 101 -10.40 6.36 -3.93
N GLY A 102 -10.13 5.06 -4.04
CA GLY A 102 -11.15 4.02 -3.98
C GLY A 102 -12.13 4.04 -5.14
N LYS A 103 -11.74 4.62 -6.27
CA LYS A 103 -12.62 4.78 -7.45
C LYS A 103 -12.57 3.62 -8.43
N LEU A 104 -11.66 2.69 -8.21
CA LEU A 104 -11.51 1.53 -9.09
C LEU A 104 -12.47 0.43 -8.66
N ASN A 105 -13.34 0.02 -9.55
CA ASN A 105 -14.32 -1.04 -9.27
C ASN A 105 -14.41 -2.01 -10.47
N PRO A 106 -14.06 -3.30 -10.30
CA PRO A 106 -13.55 -3.87 -9.06
C PRO A 106 -12.11 -3.43 -8.76
N THR A 107 -11.80 -3.26 -7.48
CA THR A 107 -10.43 -2.95 -7.06
C THR A 107 -9.56 -4.20 -7.18
N PRO A 108 -8.42 -4.16 -7.89
CA PRO A 108 -7.56 -5.31 -7.98
C PRO A 108 -6.93 -5.65 -6.63
N THR A 109 -6.68 -6.91 -6.40
CA THR A 109 -5.96 -7.34 -5.21
C THR A 109 -4.46 -7.21 -5.41
N VAL A 110 -3.70 -7.23 -4.31
CA VAL A 110 -2.24 -7.24 -4.38
C VAL A 110 -1.75 -8.43 -5.21
N ASN A 111 -2.35 -9.61 -5.04
CA ASN A 111 -1.97 -10.79 -5.80
C ASN A 111 -2.20 -10.65 -7.30
N GLU A 112 -3.26 -9.97 -7.70
CA GLU A 112 -3.53 -9.70 -9.10
C GLU A 112 -2.48 -8.75 -9.70
N LEU A 113 -2.09 -7.74 -8.96
CA LEU A 113 -1.06 -6.79 -9.40
C LEU A 113 0.36 -7.38 -9.34
N MET A 114 0.56 -8.43 -8.56
CA MET A 114 1.82 -9.17 -8.52
C MET A 114 2.04 -10.03 -9.76
N LYS A 115 0.98 -10.35 -10.49
CA LYS A 115 1.10 -11.05 -11.76
C LYS A 115 1.70 -10.13 -12.82
N PRO A 116 2.38 -10.66 -13.84
CA PRO A 116 2.90 -9.83 -14.91
C PRO A 116 1.80 -8.99 -15.56
N PHE A 117 2.08 -7.71 -15.75
CA PHE A 117 1.19 -6.79 -16.44
C PHE A 117 1.99 -5.96 -17.46
N PRO A 118 1.31 -5.35 -18.45
CA PRO A 118 2.01 -4.55 -19.46
C PRO A 118 2.73 -3.35 -18.84
N HIS A 119 3.92 -3.05 -19.31
CA HIS A 119 4.68 -1.89 -18.86
C HIS A 119 4.21 -0.59 -19.52
N LEU A 120 3.62 -0.69 -20.71
CA LEU A 120 3.11 0.47 -21.42
C LEU A 120 1.79 0.94 -20.80
N TRP A 121 1.74 2.21 -20.44
CA TRP A 121 0.56 2.78 -19.80
C TRP A 121 -0.72 2.67 -20.63
N ALA A 122 -0.58 2.79 -21.95
CA ALA A 122 -1.71 2.63 -22.85
C ALA A 122 -2.31 1.22 -22.81
N GLU A 123 -1.46 0.22 -22.64
CA GLU A 123 -1.90 -1.18 -22.50
C GLU A 123 -2.49 -1.46 -21.13
N GLN A 124 -1.94 -0.83 -20.10
CA GLN A 124 -2.49 -0.94 -18.76
C GLN A 124 -3.93 -0.45 -18.69
N ALA A 125 -4.25 0.59 -19.46
CA ALA A 125 -5.61 1.11 -19.53
C ALA A 125 -6.63 0.10 -20.09
N ARG A 126 -6.16 -0.89 -20.83
CA ARG A 126 -7.03 -1.97 -21.36
C ARG A 126 -7.20 -3.11 -20.36
N VAL A 127 -6.18 -3.36 -19.54
CA VAL A 127 -6.18 -4.45 -18.56
C VAL A 127 -6.86 -4.03 -17.27
N PHE A 128 -6.58 -2.81 -16.83
CA PHE A 128 -7.14 -2.25 -15.60
C PHE A 128 -8.10 -1.13 -15.98
N VAL A 129 -9.36 -1.46 -16.16
CA VAL A 129 -10.39 -0.46 -16.51
C VAL A 129 -10.94 0.12 -15.22
N PRO A 130 -10.89 1.45 -15.07
CA PRO A 130 -11.53 2.10 -13.93
C PRO A 130 -13.05 2.03 -13.98
#